data_8a7887a458c07d9fb77bb3eba480c284
#
_entry.id   8a7887a458c07d9fb77bb3eba480c284
#
_cell.length_a   1.000
_cell.length_b   1.000
_cell.length_c   1.000
_cell.angle_alpha   90.00
_cell.angle_beta   90.00
_cell.angle_gamma   90.00
#
_symmetry.space_group_name_H-M   'P 1'
#
loop_
_entity.id
_entity.type
_entity.pdbx_description
1 polymer ?
#
loop_
_entity_poly.entity_id
_entity_poly.type
_entity_poly.pdbx_seq_one_letter_code
_entity_poly.pdbx_strand_id
1 'polypeptide(L)'
;MQYVKEIVAFGPRPVGSPNHKKLEDYILAHLKGDEVESDSFTADTPEGKFPVRNIIAKYPGTKDGIIVIAGHYDTNYPLRNSAYVGANDGGSSTAILLEFANHVRGKKRDGVNVWLVWTDGEEAIKQWSETDSVYGARHLAEKWQKDGTLKKIKALFVMDMIGDADLNIDRESNSTPWLLDIVQQAATRTGYQSHFFARTVAIEDDHLPFAKLGVPVADIIDLDYGYGNVFHHTPQDTLDKLSPKSLEIVGNTMLEVLHTFDQPPGLPVVATRP
;
A
#
# COMPACT_ATOMS: atom_id res chain seq x y z
N MET A 1 7.82 -10.10 7.77
CA MET A 1 8.87 -10.91 7.05
C MET A 1 8.40 -12.29 6.60
N GLN A 2 7.63 -13.08 7.40
CA GLN A 2 7.18 -14.39 6.95
C GLN A 2 6.31 -14.30 5.69
N TYR A 3 5.35 -13.38 5.66
CA TYR A 3 4.52 -13.15 4.48
C TYR A 3 5.35 -12.78 3.24
N VAL A 4 6.36 -11.90 3.37
CA VAL A 4 7.23 -11.56 2.23
C VAL A 4 7.91 -12.82 1.67
N LYS A 5 8.45 -13.69 2.53
CA LYS A 5 9.06 -14.96 2.10
C LYS A 5 8.09 -15.86 1.34
N GLU A 6 6.85 -15.94 1.79
CA GLU A 6 5.82 -16.76 1.15
C GLU A 6 5.38 -16.16 -0.20
N ILE A 7 5.27 -14.82 -0.27
CA ILE A 7 4.92 -14.08 -1.49
C ILE A 7 6.00 -14.24 -2.57
N VAL A 8 7.26 -14.01 -2.23
CA VAL A 8 8.35 -14.14 -3.22
C VAL A 8 8.56 -15.58 -3.70
N ALA A 9 8.14 -16.57 -2.91
CA ALA A 9 8.21 -17.96 -3.31
C ALA A 9 7.30 -18.31 -4.50
N PHE A 10 6.30 -17.48 -4.82
CA PHE A 10 5.52 -17.60 -6.05
C PHE A 10 6.34 -17.25 -7.30
N GLY A 11 7.45 -16.53 -7.15
CA GLY A 11 8.25 -15.99 -8.25
C GLY A 11 7.64 -14.74 -8.87
N PRO A 12 8.05 -14.38 -10.11
CA PRO A 12 7.45 -13.26 -10.84
C PRO A 12 5.94 -13.42 -10.97
N ARG A 13 5.20 -12.37 -10.64
CA ARG A 13 3.73 -12.38 -10.59
C ARG A 13 3.11 -11.16 -11.29
N PRO A 14 3.54 -10.91 -12.56
CA PRO A 14 2.96 -9.82 -13.32
C PRO A 14 1.47 -10.07 -13.56
N VAL A 15 0.72 -9.01 -13.74
CA VAL A 15 -0.73 -9.05 -13.94
C VAL A 15 -1.13 -10.11 -14.98
N GLY A 16 -2.16 -10.91 -14.67
CA GLY A 16 -2.67 -11.98 -15.52
C GLY A 16 -1.83 -13.25 -15.59
N SER A 17 -0.70 -13.34 -14.90
CA SER A 17 0.12 -14.57 -14.87
C SER A 17 -0.44 -15.64 -13.92
N PRO A 18 -0.07 -16.92 -14.10
CA PRO A 18 -0.46 -17.98 -13.18
C PRO A 18 0.02 -17.74 -11.73
N ASN A 19 1.21 -17.15 -11.53
CA ASN A 19 1.73 -16.86 -10.20
C ASN A 19 1.00 -15.67 -9.56
N HIS A 20 0.61 -14.68 -10.35
CA HIS A 20 -0.27 -13.60 -9.93
C HIS A 20 -1.60 -14.17 -9.38
N LYS A 21 -2.23 -15.07 -10.12
CA LYS A 21 -3.45 -15.75 -9.66
C LYS A 21 -3.25 -16.55 -8.37
N LYS A 22 -2.11 -17.20 -8.19
CA LYS A 22 -1.79 -17.90 -6.93
C LYS A 22 -1.66 -16.93 -5.77
N LEU A 23 -1.07 -15.75 -6.01
CA LEU A 23 -0.98 -14.71 -4.97
C LEU A 23 -2.35 -14.15 -4.62
N GLU A 24 -3.24 -13.88 -5.60
CA GLU A 24 -4.63 -13.52 -5.30
C GLU A 24 -5.30 -14.55 -4.37
N ASP A 25 -5.19 -15.85 -4.73
CA ASP A 25 -5.80 -16.93 -3.95
C ASP A 25 -5.17 -17.02 -2.54
N TYR A 26 -3.88 -16.75 -2.41
CA TYR A 26 -3.17 -16.68 -1.14
C TYR A 26 -3.69 -15.53 -0.26
N ILE A 27 -3.83 -14.30 -0.82
CA ILE A 27 -4.39 -13.15 -0.10
C ILE A 27 -5.81 -13.47 0.37
N LEU A 28 -6.67 -13.96 -0.53
CA LEU A 28 -8.06 -14.30 -0.21
C LEU A 28 -8.16 -15.41 0.85
N ALA A 29 -7.25 -16.39 0.83
CA ALA A 29 -7.21 -17.44 1.85
C ALA A 29 -6.88 -16.87 3.25
N HIS A 30 -6.00 -15.87 3.35
CA HIS A 30 -5.65 -15.20 4.61
C HIS A 30 -6.76 -14.27 5.11
N LEU A 31 -7.65 -13.84 4.23
CA LEU A 31 -8.80 -12.99 4.55
C LEU A 31 -10.09 -13.81 4.80
N LYS A 32 -9.97 -15.14 4.87
CA LYS A 32 -11.14 -16.00 5.10
C LYS A 32 -11.85 -15.66 6.42
N GLY A 33 -13.12 -15.28 6.31
CA GLY A 33 -13.95 -14.87 7.44
C GLY A 33 -14.04 -13.36 7.65
N ASP A 34 -13.23 -12.57 6.93
CA ASP A 34 -13.36 -11.12 6.88
C ASP A 34 -14.43 -10.69 5.85
N GLU A 35 -14.90 -9.45 5.93
CA GLU A 35 -15.73 -8.84 4.89
C GLU A 35 -14.81 -8.43 3.73
N VAL A 36 -14.87 -9.17 2.61
CA VAL A 36 -14.01 -8.94 1.45
C VAL A 36 -14.85 -8.63 0.21
N GLU A 37 -14.51 -7.53 -0.46
CA GLU A 37 -14.99 -7.19 -1.79
C GLU A 37 -13.88 -7.45 -2.81
N SER A 38 -14.24 -8.04 -3.97
CA SER A 38 -13.36 -8.14 -5.14
C SER A 38 -13.85 -7.18 -6.21
N ASP A 39 -13.03 -6.22 -6.58
CA ASP A 39 -13.28 -5.29 -7.67
C ASP A 39 -12.55 -5.79 -8.91
N SER A 40 -13.26 -6.58 -9.74
CA SER A 40 -12.68 -7.24 -10.90
C SER A 40 -13.14 -6.58 -12.19
N PHE A 41 -12.21 -6.31 -13.08
CA PHE A 41 -12.47 -5.72 -14.39
C PHE A 41 -11.45 -6.19 -15.44
N THR A 42 -11.62 -5.75 -16.66
CA THR A 42 -10.66 -5.99 -17.74
C THR A 42 -10.02 -4.66 -18.12
N ALA A 43 -8.72 -4.55 -17.94
CA ALA A 43 -7.96 -3.38 -18.34
C ALA A 43 -7.61 -3.46 -19.83
N ASP A 44 -7.78 -2.34 -20.54
CA ASP A 44 -7.22 -2.14 -21.86
C ASP A 44 -5.78 -1.63 -21.73
N THR A 45 -4.82 -2.38 -22.24
CA THR A 45 -3.38 -2.10 -22.10
C THR A 45 -2.69 -2.06 -23.46
N PRO A 46 -1.46 -1.55 -23.56
CA PRO A 46 -0.70 -1.55 -24.81
C PRO A 46 -0.42 -2.94 -25.41
N GLU A 47 -0.50 -4.02 -24.63
CA GLU A 47 -0.31 -5.41 -25.09
C GLU A 47 -1.63 -6.21 -25.12
N GLY A 48 -2.78 -5.54 -25.02
CA GLY A 48 -4.10 -6.17 -25.10
C GLY A 48 -4.90 -6.05 -23.80
N LYS A 49 -5.83 -6.99 -23.63
CA LYS A 49 -6.76 -6.97 -22.49
C LYS A 49 -6.24 -7.88 -21.37
N PHE A 50 -6.14 -7.34 -20.16
CA PHE A 50 -5.71 -8.07 -18.97
C PHE A 50 -6.82 -8.10 -17.92
N PRO A 51 -7.02 -9.25 -17.24
CA PRO A 51 -7.87 -9.29 -16.04
C PRO A 51 -7.13 -8.60 -14.88
N VAL A 52 -7.80 -7.69 -14.21
CA VAL A 52 -7.30 -6.95 -13.05
C VAL A 52 -8.28 -7.12 -11.90
N ARG A 53 -7.78 -7.29 -10.68
CA ARG A 53 -8.61 -7.48 -9.50
C ARG A 53 -8.06 -6.76 -8.28
N ASN A 54 -8.69 -5.68 -7.87
CA ASN A 54 -8.45 -5.14 -6.53
C ASN A 54 -9.14 -6.00 -5.46
N ILE A 55 -8.46 -6.25 -4.34
CA ILE A 55 -9.01 -6.98 -3.19
C ILE A 55 -9.17 -5.98 -2.05
N ILE A 56 -10.37 -5.88 -1.48
CA ILE A 56 -10.72 -4.87 -0.46
C ILE A 56 -11.25 -5.60 0.77
N ALA A 57 -10.50 -5.59 1.88
CA ALA A 57 -10.96 -6.10 3.16
C ALA A 57 -11.46 -4.95 4.04
N LYS A 58 -12.67 -5.08 4.59
CA LYS A 58 -13.38 -4.02 5.30
C LYS A 58 -13.50 -4.35 6.79
N TYR A 59 -13.01 -3.46 7.62
CA TYR A 59 -13.07 -3.60 9.08
C TYR A 59 -13.87 -2.45 9.66
N PRO A 60 -15.08 -2.73 10.21
CA PRO A 60 -15.97 -1.68 10.68
C PRO A 60 -15.46 -1.02 11.95
N GLY A 61 -15.70 0.28 12.05
CA GLY A 61 -15.59 1.10 13.24
C GLY A 61 -16.95 1.61 13.70
N THR A 62 -16.97 2.30 14.84
CA THR A 62 -18.21 2.90 15.40
C THR A 62 -18.43 4.34 14.91
N LYS A 63 -17.42 4.97 14.28
CA LYS A 63 -17.47 6.35 13.80
C LYS A 63 -17.59 6.42 12.29
N ASP A 64 -18.23 7.46 11.80
CA ASP A 64 -18.36 7.72 10.38
C ASP A 64 -17.03 8.06 9.73
N GLY A 65 -16.82 7.53 8.52
CA GLY A 65 -15.66 7.75 7.70
C GLY A 65 -14.86 6.48 7.47
N ILE A 66 -13.94 6.55 6.53
CA ILE A 66 -13.11 5.44 6.09
C ILE A 66 -11.66 5.91 6.05
N ILE A 67 -10.75 5.16 6.64
CA ILE A 67 -9.32 5.22 6.34
C ILE A 67 -9.00 4.05 5.43
N VAL A 68 -8.41 4.36 4.29
CA VAL A 68 -7.92 3.34 3.35
C VAL A 68 -6.41 3.20 3.53
N ILE A 69 -5.93 1.96 3.62
CA ILE A 69 -4.51 1.62 3.51
C ILE A 69 -4.38 0.70 2.32
N ALA A 70 -3.63 1.11 1.31
CA ALA A 70 -3.48 0.41 0.04
C ALA A 70 -2.02 0.06 -0.24
N GLY A 71 -1.82 -0.85 -1.18
CA GLY A 71 -0.53 -1.20 -1.74
C GLY A 71 -0.71 -2.28 -2.80
N HIS A 72 0.13 -2.28 -3.82
CA HIS A 72 -0.02 -3.20 -4.93
C HIS A 72 0.56 -4.58 -4.63
N TYR A 73 0.16 -5.58 -5.43
CA TYR A 73 0.62 -6.95 -5.26
C TYR A 73 1.17 -7.59 -6.54
N ASP A 74 0.97 -6.96 -7.69
CA ASP A 74 1.57 -7.38 -8.95
C ASP A 74 3.09 -7.07 -8.99
N THR A 75 3.78 -7.57 -10.00
CA THR A 75 5.19 -7.25 -10.26
C THR A 75 5.37 -6.75 -11.67
N ASN A 76 6.42 -5.97 -11.87
CA ASN A 76 6.75 -5.32 -13.14
C ASN A 76 6.63 -6.26 -14.34
N TYR A 77 5.70 -5.94 -15.25
CA TYR A 77 5.38 -6.78 -16.40
C TYR A 77 6.53 -6.85 -17.44
N PRO A 78 7.28 -5.79 -17.73
CA PRO A 78 8.49 -5.86 -18.57
C PRO A 78 9.51 -6.88 -18.08
N LEU A 79 9.59 -7.13 -16.77
CA LEU A 79 10.53 -8.09 -16.16
C LEU A 79 9.98 -9.52 -16.02
N ARG A 80 8.80 -9.82 -16.56
CA ARG A 80 8.08 -11.10 -16.42
C ARG A 80 8.87 -12.36 -16.77
N ASN A 81 9.87 -12.23 -17.63
CA ASN A 81 10.73 -13.33 -18.08
C ASN A 81 12.11 -13.34 -17.40
N SER A 82 12.28 -12.56 -16.35
CA SER A 82 13.53 -12.47 -15.58
C SER A 82 13.39 -13.20 -14.24
N ALA A 83 14.41 -13.12 -13.39
CA ALA A 83 14.37 -13.60 -12.01
C ALA A 83 13.81 -12.53 -11.03
N TYR A 84 13.17 -11.48 -11.51
CA TYR A 84 12.59 -10.42 -10.69
C TYR A 84 11.41 -10.95 -9.86
N VAL A 85 11.50 -10.85 -8.55
CA VAL A 85 10.46 -11.34 -7.65
C VAL A 85 9.75 -10.23 -6.87
N GLY A 86 10.17 -8.97 -7.02
CA GLY A 86 9.54 -7.84 -6.35
C GLY A 86 9.39 -8.10 -4.85
N ALA A 87 10.50 -8.24 -4.12
CA ALA A 87 10.43 -8.55 -2.69
C ALA A 87 10.04 -7.31 -1.88
N ASN A 88 10.58 -6.15 -2.25
CA ASN A 88 10.19 -4.86 -1.73
C ASN A 88 8.98 -4.31 -2.50
N ASP A 89 9.12 -4.28 -3.81
CA ASP A 89 8.19 -3.75 -4.78
C ASP A 89 6.99 -4.73 -4.97
N GLY A 90 5.83 -4.35 -4.44
CA GLY A 90 4.62 -5.16 -4.32
C GLY A 90 4.66 -6.24 -3.24
N GLY A 91 5.84 -6.77 -2.89
CA GLY A 91 5.99 -7.82 -1.87
C GLY A 91 5.87 -7.29 -0.45
N SER A 92 6.53 -6.17 -0.14
CA SER A 92 6.50 -5.56 1.18
C SER A 92 5.12 -4.99 1.53
N SER A 93 4.49 -4.28 0.60
CA SER A 93 3.13 -3.73 0.73
C SER A 93 2.08 -4.82 0.92
N THR A 94 2.11 -5.86 0.08
CA THR A 94 1.20 -7.01 0.24
C THR A 94 1.33 -7.66 1.62
N ALA A 95 2.57 -7.86 2.09
CA ALA A 95 2.84 -8.51 3.38
C ALA A 95 2.37 -7.68 4.57
N ILE A 96 2.60 -6.37 4.56
CA ILE A 96 2.20 -5.50 5.66
C ILE A 96 0.68 -5.37 5.74
N LEU A 97 -0.02 -5.34 4.61
CA LEU A 97 -1.49 -5.34 4.58
C LEU A 97 -2.09 -6.61 5.20
N LEU A 98 -1.49 -7.79 4.96
CA LEU A 98 -1.90 -9.04 5.62
C LEU A 98 -1.67 -8.97 7.14
N GLU A 99 -0.58 -8.34 7.58
CA GLU A 99 -0.32 -8.14 9.01
C GLU A 99 -1.31 -7.15 9.63
N PHE A 100 -1.67 -6.07 8.93
CA PHE A 100 -2.75 -5.18 9.35
C PHE A 100 -4.08 -5.89 9.47
N ALA A 101 -4.43 -6.75 8.51
CA ALA A 101 -5.64 -7.57 8.57
C ALA A 101 -5.68 -8.41 9.85
N ASN A 102 -4.57 -9.09 10.17
CA ASN A 102 -4.46 -9.85 11.43
C ASN A 102 -4.58 -8.96 12.67
N HIS A 103 -4.00 -7.75 12.61
CA HIS A 103 -4.03 -6.83 13.75
C HIS A 103 -5.43 -6.28 14.03
N VAL A 104 -6.22 -5.96 12.99
CA VAL A 104 -7.56 -5.34 13.15
C VAL A 104 -8.70 -6.35 13.23
N ARG A 105 -8.49 -7.56 12.73
CA ARG A 105 -9.50 -8.64 12.70
C ARG A 105 -10.05 -8.96 14.09
N GLY A 106 -11.37 -9.04 14.20
CA GLY A 106 -12.07 -9.41 15.43
C GLY A 106 -11.99 -8.38 16.56
N LYS A 107 -11.33 -7.25 16.34
CA LYS A 107 -11.29 -6.16 17.33
C LYS A 107 -12.47 -5.21 17.14
N LYS A 108 -13.19 -4.95 18.23
CA LYS A 108 -14.18 -3.87 18.26
C LYS A 108 -13.43 -2.54 18.28
N ARG A 109 -13.55 -1.75 17.22
CA ARG A 109 -12.88 -0.46 17.08
C ARG A 109 -13.83 0.67 17.46
N ASP A 110 -13.42 1.51 18.42
CA ASP A 110 -14.06 2.80 18.67
C ASP A 110 -13.39 3.90 17.84
N GLY A 111 -13.52 3.78 16.53
CA GLY A 111 -12.88 4.64 15.55
C GLY A 111 -13.59 4.57 14.21
N VAL A 112 -12.97 5.12 13.19
CA VAL A 112 -13.45 5.08 11.80
C VAL A 112 -13.28 3.69 11.18
N ASN A 113 -13.99 3.42 10.09
CA ASN A 113 -13.81 2.18 9.34
C ASN A 113 -12.40 2.13 8.74
N VAL A 114 -11.78 0.95 8.72
CA VAL A 114 -10.49 0.71 8.07
C VAL A 114 -10.70 -0.24 6.90
N TRP A 115 -10.30 0.20 5.72
CA TRP A 115 -10.31 -0.63 4.52
C TRP A 115 -8.87 -0.89 4.09
N LEU A 116 -8.51 -2.16 3.94
CA LEU A 116 -7.22 -2.60 3.41
C LEU A 116 -7.42 -2.98 1.95
N VAL A 117 -6.61 -2.42 1.07
CA VAL A 117 -6.78 -2.57 -0.37
C VAL A 117 -5.47 -3.08 -0.98
N TRP A 118 -5.52 -4.28 -1.52
CA TRP A 118 -4.50 -4.80 -2.42
C TRP A 118 -4.87 -4.35 -3.82
N THR A 119 -4.16 -3.36 -4.34
CA THR A 119 -4.31 -2.86 -5.71
C THR A 119 -3.61 -3.78 -6.69
N ASP A 120 -4.16 -3.87 -7.90
CA ASP A 120 -3.65 -4.74 -8.95
C ASP A 120 -3.33 -3.94 -10.22
N GLY A 121 -2.29 -4.36 -10.93
CA GLY A 121 -1.88 -3.70 -12.15
C GLY A 121 -1.44 -2.25 -11.88
N GLU A 122 -0.70 -2.03 -10.81
CA GLU A 122 -0.01 -0.78 -10.56
C GLU A 122 1.08 -0.60 -11.61
N GLU A 123 1.83 -1.62 -11.86
CA GLU A 123 2.96 -1.68 -12.75
C GLU A 123 2.59 -1.50 -14.23
N ALA A 124 3.44 -0.76 -14.95
CA ALA A 124 3.25 -0.56 -16.38
C ALA A 124 3.41 -1.88 -17.16
N ILE A 125 2.56 -2.06 -18.17
CA ILE A 125 2.67 -3.22 -19.07
C ILE A 125 3.81 -3.04 -20.08
N LYS A 126 4.03 -1.82 -20.54
CA LYS A 126 5.09 -1.50 -21.49
C LYS A 126 6.00 -0.38 -21.00
N GLN A 127 5.43 0.75 -20.67
CA GLN A 127 6.16 1.91 -20.22
C GLN A 127 5.24 2.80 -19.37
N TRP A 128 5.72 3.22 -18.20
CA TRP A 128 4.98 4.09 -17.30
C TRP A 128 4.43 5.33 -18.01
N SER A 129 3.13 5.52 -17.85
CA SER A 129 2.41 6.68 -18.37
C SER A 129 1.04 6.79 -17.69
N GLU A 130 0.34 7.93 -17.86
CA GLU A 130 -1.02 8.13 -17.33
C GLU A 130 -2.04 7.05 -17.78
N THR A 131 -1.77 6.33 -18.87
CA THR A 131 -2.65 5.30 -19.41
C THR A 131 -2.09 3.88 -19.31
N ASP A 132 -0.81 3.73 -19.00
CA ASP A 132 -0.12 2.45 -18.87
C ASP A 132 0.55 2.33 -17.51
N SER A 133 -0.24 2.41 -16.46
CA SER A 133 0.12 2.18 -15.05
C SER A 133 -1.13 2.33 -14.17
N VAL A 134 -1.01 1.99 -12.90
CA VAL A 134 -2.01 2.17 -11.83
C VAL A 134 -3.45 1.81 -12.25
N TYR A 135 -3.60 0.74 -13.03
CA TYR A 135 -4.88 0.35 -13.62
C TYR A 135 -5.96 0.09 -12.56
N GLY A 136 -5.58 -0.63 -11.49
CA GLY A 136 -6.47 -0.95 -10.39
C GLY A 136 -6.92 0.29 -9.64
N ALA A 137 -5.98 1.16 -9.27
CA ALA A 137 -6.28 2.39 -8.54
C ALA A 137 -7.15 3.35 -9.36
N ARG A 138 -6.89 3.51 -10.67
CA ARG A 138 -7.73 4.33 -11.58
C ARG A 138 -9.16 3.82 -11.64
N HIS A 139 -9.33 2.51 -11.86
CA HIS A 139 -10.65 1.90 -11.91
C HIS A 139 -11.40 2.05 -10.58
N LEU A 140 -10.72 1.80 -9.46
CA LEU A 140 -11.31 1.88 -8.13
C LEU A 140 -11.71 3.32 -7.76
N ALA A 141 -10.87 4.30 -8.09
CA ALA A 141 -11.15 5.70 -7.88
C ALA A 141 -12.41 6.16 -8.64
N GLU A 142 -12.53 5.78 -9.92
CA GLU A 142 -13.73 6.05 -10.72
C GLU A 142 -14.99 5.36 -10.16
N LYS A 143 -14.87 4.09 -9.77
CA LYS A 143 -15.96 3.32 -9.16
C LYS A 143 -16.47 4.00 -7.89
N TRP A 144 -15.54 4.33 -6.98
CA TRP A 144 -15.88 4.98 -5.71
C TRP A 144 -16.36 6.43 -5.87
N GLN A 145 -15.97 7.10 -6.96
CA GLN A 145 -16.58 8.39 -7.33
C GLN A 145 -18.03 8.22 -7.72
N LYS A 146 -18.33 7.23 -8.58
CA LYS A 146 -19.68 6.96 -9.11
C LYS A 146 -20.67 6.54 -8.01
N ASP A 147 -20.22 5.71 -7.06
CA ASP A 147 -21.08 5.20 -5.97
C ASP A 147 -21.08 6.09 -4.71
N GLY A 148 -20.27 7.15 -4.70
CA GLY A 148 -20.20 8.11 -3.61
C GLY A 148 -19.30 7.70 -2.44
N THR A 149 -18.58 6.60 -2.54
CA THR A 149 -17.65 6.11 -1.51
C THR A 149 -16.52 7.11 -1.23
N LEU A 150 -16.00 7.80 -2.28
CA LEU A 150 -14.91 8.80 -2.10
C LEU A 150 -15.25 9.85 -1.04
N LYS A 151 -16.51 10.28 -0.94
CA LYS A 151 -16.95 11.29 0.04
C LYS A 151 -16.84 10.83 1.49
N LYS A 152 -16.74 9.53 1.72
CA LYS A 152 -16.60 8.92 3.05
C LYS A 152 -15.15 8.73 3.45
N ILE A 153 -14.22 8.77 2.50
CA ILE A 153 -12.78 8.56 2.75
C ILE A 153 -12.21 9.81 3.41
N LYS A 154 -11.67 9.64 4.62
CA LYS A 154 -11.02 10.69 5.41
C LYS A 154 -9.54 10.81 5.05
N ALA A 155 -8.91 9.69 4.75
CA ALA A 155 -7.53 9.60 4.28
C ALA A 155 -7.31 8.28 3.55
N LEU A 156 -6.45 8.30 2.55
CA LEU A 156 -5.95 7.15 1.85
C LEU A 156 -4.42 7.15 1.91
N PHE A 157 -3.85 6.07 2.41
CA PHE A 157 -2.41 5.85 2.47
C PHE A 157 -2.05 4.74 1.50
N VAL A 158 -1.14 4.99 0.58
CA VAL A 158 -0.48 3.96 -0.21
C VAL A 158 0.81 3.58 0.53
N MET A 159 1.13 2.31 0.56
CA MET A 159 2.39 1.79 1.08
C MET A 159 3.10 1.06 -0.04
N ASP A 160 4.26 1.55 -0.43
CA ASP A 160 5.08 0.94 -1.44
C ASP A 160 6.56 0.93 -1.06
N MET A 161 7.28 -0.14 -1.44
CA MET A 161 8.72 -0.31 -1.22
C MET A 161 9.19 -0.04 0.21
N ILE A 162 8.42 -0.48 1.21
CA ILE A 162 8.61 -0.14 2.64
C ILE A 162 9.51 -1.10 3.41
N GLY A 163 10.18 -2.00 2.73
CA GLY A 163 10.95 -3.08 3.37
C GLY A 163 12.47 -2.92 3.33
N ASP A 164 13.01 -1.90 2.65
CA ASP A 164 14.46 -1.71 2.50
C ASP A 164 15.18 -1.79 3.85
N ALA A 165 16.32 -2.49 3.87
CA ALA A 165 17.15 -2.60 5.06
C ALA A 165 17.72 -1.24 5.53
N ASP A 166 17.85 -0.27 4.62
CA ASP A 166 18.25 1.11 4.87
C ASP A 166 17.07 2.09 4.71
N LEU A 167 15.99 1.80 5.40
CA LEU A 167 14.70 2.49 5.27
C LEU A 167 14.79 4.00 5.44
N ASN A 168 14.32 4.76 4.43
CA ASN A 168 14.19 6.22 4.42
C ASN A 168 12.93 6.65 3.67
N ILE A 169 11.80 6.62 4.34
CA ILE A 169 10.52 7.03 3.74
C ILE A 169 10.59 8.47 3.24
N ASP A 170 10.32 8.67 1.98
CA ASP A 170 10.36 9.97 1.31
C ASP A 170 9.16 10.86 1.68
N ARG A 171 9.37 12.17 1.69
CA ARG A 171 8.27 13.15 1.72
C ARG A 171 7.77 13.33 0.30
N GLU A 172 6.74 12.57 -0.06
CA GLU A 172 6.18 12.61 -1.41
C GLU A 172 5.35 13.90 -1.61
N SER A 173 5.64 14.65 -2.67
CA SER A 173 5.16 16.04 -2.84
C SER A 173 3.73 16.16 -3.39
N ASN A 174 3.19 15.10 -4.02
CA ASN A 174 1.78 15.05 -4.45
C ASN A 174 0.84 14.61 -3.32
N SER A 175 1.41 14.15 -2.21
CA SER A 175 0.69 13.80 -1.00
C SER A 175 0.10 15.02 -0.30
N THR A 176 -1.01 14.82 0.39
CA THR A 176 -1.68 15.87 1.17
C THR A 176 -0.82 16.29 2.37
N PRO A 177 -0.36 17.55 2.48
CA PRO A 177 0.64 17.94 3.46
C PRO A 177 0.28 17.61 4.92
N TRP A 178 -0.99 17.84 5.32
CA TRP A 178 -1.39 17.57 6.71
C TRP A 178 -1.42 16.06 7.05
N LEU A 179 -1.58 15.16 6.06
CA LEU A 179 -1.44 13.73 6.28
C LEU A 179 0.01 13.34 6.53
N LEU A 180 0.94 13.91 5.76
CA LEU A 180 2.37 13.72 6.01
C LEU A 180 2.77 14.22 7.40
N ASP A 181 2.18 15.34 7.84
CA ASP A 181 2.43 15.87 9.19
C ASP A 181 1.89 14.92 10.29
N ILE A 182 0.74 14.27 10.06
CA ILE A 182 0.23 13.21 10.95
C ILE A 182 1.19 12.01 10.99
N VAL A 183 1.68 11.56 9.84
CA VAL A 183 2.66 10.46 9.76
C VAL A 183 3.95 10.82 10.49
N GLN A 184 4.50 12.04 10.29
CA GLN A 184 5.69 12.51 10.99
C GLN A 184 5.49 12.54 12.51
N GLN A 185 4.33 13.00 12.97
CA GLN A 185 4.00 12.99 14.39
C GLN A 185 3.87 11.56 14.94
N ALA A 186 3.25 10.65 14.20
CA ALA A 186 3.15 9.24 14.56
C ALA A 186 4.55 8.60 14.66
N ALA A 187 5.42 8.85 13.66
CA ALA A 187 6.81 8.39 13.68
C ALA A 187 7.59 8.95 14.88
N THR A 188 7.30 10.19 15.27
CA THR A 188 7.92 10.79 16.48
C THR A 188 7.44 10.11 17.76
N ARG A 189 6.14 9.82 17.88
CA ARG A 189 5.58 9.13 19.06
C ARG A 189 6.08 7.70 19.19
N THR A 190 6.32 7.02 18.08
CA THR A 190 6.89 5.66 18.05
C THR A 190 8.41 5.62 18.15
N GLY A 191 9.09 6.79 18.11
CA GLY A 191 10.56 6.89 18.18
C GLY A 191 11.26 6.61 16.84
N TYR A 192 10.54 6.62 15.72
CA TYR A 192 11.05 6.27 14.40
C TYR A 192 11.21 7.46 13.44
N GLN A 193 11.12 8.69 13.94
CA GLN A 193 11.15 9.92 13.14
C GLN A 193 12.38 10.07 12.23
N SER A 194 13.49 9.43 12.56
CA SER A 194 14.71 9.46 11.73
C SER A 194 14.60 8.70 10.41
N HIS A 195 13.58 7.86 10.27
CA HIS A 195 13.32 7.07 9.04
C HIS A 195 12.31 7.74 8.13
N PHE A 196 11.83 8.94 8.45
CA PHE A 196 10.75 9.58 7.69
C PHE A 196 11.14 10.98 7.23
N PHE A 197 10.91 11.24 5.95
CA PHE A 197 10.83 12.56 5.35
C PHE A 197 12.13 13.38 5.37
N ALA A 198 13.28 12.69 5.37
CA ALA A 198 14.58 13.37 5.22
C ALA A 198 14.76 13.98 3.82
N ARG A 199 14.08 13.44 2.83
CA ARG A 199 14.15 13.86 1.42
C ARG A 199 12.73 14.10 0.88
N THR A 200 12.60 15.05 -0.06
CA THR A 200 11.33 15.32 -0.78
C THR A 200 11.48 14.86 -2.23
N VAL A 201 10.50 14.11 -2.71
CA VAL A 201 10.44 13.60 -4.08
C VAL A 201 9.03 13.78 -4.65
N ALA A 202 8.90 13.76 -5.97
CA ALA A 202 7.61 13.65 -6.66
C ALA A 202 7.53 12.26 -7.28
N ILE A 203 6.50 11.52 -6.93
CA ILE A 203 6.30 10.14 -7.38
C ILE A 203 4.90 10.03 -8.00
N GLU A 204 4.79 9.20 -9.02
CA GLU A 204 3.49 8.79 -9.58
C GLU A 204 3.22 7.36 -9.10
N ASP A 205 2.11 7.16 -8.38
CA ASP A 205 1.73 5.89 -7.79
C ASP A 205 0.20 5.82 -7.59
N ASP A 206 -0.31 4.74 -7.04
CA ASP A 206 -1.72 4.41 -6.77
C ASP A 206 -2.49 5.50 -6.00
N HIS A 207 -1.81 6.40 -5.30
CA HIS A 207 -2.44 7.54 -4.61
C HIS A 207 -2.96 8.62 -5.58
N LEU A 208 -2.32 8.81 -6.75
CA LEU A 208 -2.63 9.92 -7.65
C LEU A 208 -4.05 9.90 -8.24
N PRO A 209 -4.62 8.75 -8.68
CA PRO A 209 -6.01 8.72 -9.16
C PRO A 209 -7.00 9.25 -8.13
N PHE A 210 -6.78 8.98 -6.86
CA PHE A 210 -7.63 9.47 -5.77
C PHE A 210 -7.38 10.94 -5.45
N ALA A 211 -6.11 11.38 -5.45
CA ALA A 211 -5.73 12.78 -5.26
C ALA A 211 -6.39 13.70 -6.31
N LYS A 212 -6.37 13.30 -7.59
CA LYS A 212 -7.03 14.01 -8.70
C LYS A 212 -8.55 14.17 -8.48
N LEU A 213 -9.17 13.31 -7.67
CA LEU A 213 -10.59 13.37 -7.31
C LEU A 213 -10.85 14.01 -5.94
N GLY A 214 -9.83 14.64 -5.34
CA GLY A 214 -9.94 15.41 -4.10
C GLY A 214 -9.94 14.58 -2.81
N VAL A 215 -9.56 13.31 -2.86
CA VAL A 215 -9.34 12.50 -1.66
C VAL A 215 -8.04 12.93 -0.99
N PRO A 216 -7.98 13.14 0.33
CA PRO A 216 -6.73 13.31 1.03
C PRO A 216 -5.89 12.02 0.95
N VAL A 217 -4.68 12.12 0.39
CA VAL A 217 -3.80 10.98 0.15
C VAL A 217 -2.41 11.19 0.76
N ALA A 218 -1.74 10.11 1.13
CA ALA A 218 -0.30 10.11 1.40
C ALA A 218 0.31 8.82 0.86
N ASP A 219 1.42 8.98 0.17
CA ASP A 219 2.25 7.89 -0.28
C ASP A 219 3.38 7.67 0.73
N ILE A 220 3.48 6.45 1.24
CA ILE A 220 4.47 5.99 2.21
C ILE A 220 5.44 5.08 1.48
N ILE A 221 6.43 5.70 0.88
CA ILE A 221 7.35 5.03 -0.05
C ILE A 221 8.80 5.34 0.28
N ASP A 222 9.66 4.35 0.12
CA ASP A 222 11.13 4.50 0.06
C ASP A 222 11.60 4.17 -1.35
N LEU A 223 11.69 5.21 -2.20
CA LEU A 223 12.07 5.02 -3.61
C LEU A 223 13.58 4.78 -3.78
N ASP A 224 14.44 5.21 -2.84
CA ASP A 224 15.90 5.07 -2.94
C ASP A 224 16.37 3.67 -2.50
N TYR A 225 15.89 2.65 -3.17
CA TYR A 225 16.10 1.25 -2.86
C TYR A 225 17.52 0.79 -3.26
N GLY A 226 18.41 0.72 -2.27
CA GLY A 226 19.84 0.57 -2.45
C GLY A 226 20.51 1.86 -2.99
N TYR A 227 21.84 1.94 -2.92
CA TYR A 227 22.56 3.14 -3.32
C TYR A 227 22.26 3.54 -4.77
N GLY A 228 21.64 4.71 -4.94
CA GLY A 228 21.22 5.22 -6.25
C GLY A 228 20.09 4.39 -6.89
N ASN A 229 19.23 3.79 -6.10
CA ASN A 229 18.05 3.03 -6.53
C ASN A 229 18.38 1.79 -7.39
N VAL A 230 19.51 1.13 -7.12
CA VAL A 230 20.04 0.04 -7.97
C VAL A 230 19.25 -1.27 -7.87
N PHE A 231 18.38 -1.43 -6.86
CA PHE A 231 17.59 -2.66 -6.69
C PHE A 231 16.19 -2.55 -7.29
N HIS A 232 15.64 -1.33 -7.40
CA HIS A 232 14.32 -1.08 -7.97
C HIS A 232 14.25 -1.56 -9.43
N HIS A 233 13.19 -2.29 -9.76
CA HIS A 233 12.97 -2.86 -11.08
C HIS A 233 14.17 -3.67 -11.63
N THR A 234 14.83 -4.41 -10.74
CA THR A 234 15.92 -5.34 -11.13
C THR A 234 15.77 -6.69 -10.45
N PRO A 235 16.37 -7.77 -10.99
CA PRO A 235 16.40 -9.08 -10.32
C PRO A 235 17.11 -9.08 -8.96
N GLN A 236 17.64 -7.94 -8.50
CA GLN A 236 18.26 -7.78 -7.20
C GLN A 236 17.23 -7.39 -6.12
N ASP A 237 15.98 -7.11 -6.47
CA ASP A 237 14.91 -6.94 -5.49
C ASP A 237 14.53 -8.28 -4.86
N THR A 238 15.26 -8.64 -3.82
CA THR A 238 15.25 -9.94 -3.15
C THR A 238 15.19 -9.79 -1.64
N LEU A 239 14.81 -10.88 -0.95
CA LEU A 239 14.62 -10.90 0.50
C LEU A 239 15.82 -10.43 1.33
N ASP A 240 17.04 -10.61 0.83
CA ASP A 240 18.27 -10.22 1.52
C ASP A 240 18.52 -8.71 1.52
N LYS A 241 17.74 -7.95 0.75
CA LYS A 241 17.73 -6.48 0.74
C LYS A 241 16.76 -5.89 1.75
N LEU A 242 15.86 -6.71 2.30
CA LEU A 242 14.81 -6.26 3.19
C LEU A 242 15.17 -6.51 4.66
N SER A 243 14.62 -5.68 5.54
CA SER A 243 14.74 -5.80 6.98
C SER A 243 13.36 -6.01 7.64
N PRO A 244 13.21 -7.00 8.53
CA PRO A 244 12.00 -7.09 9.36
C PRO A 244 11.82 -5.84 10.23
N LYS A 245 12.92 -5.13 10.56
CA LYS A 245 12.86 -3.90 11.34
C LYS A 245 12.21 -2.77 10.55
N SER A 246 12.46 -2.66 9.26
CA SER A 246 11.84 -1.67 8.39
C SER A 246 10.32 -1.85 8.31
N LEU A 247 9.85 -3.08 8.09
CA LEU A 247 8.43 -3.40 8.14
C LEU A 247 7.80 -3.11 9.51
N GLU A 248 8.51 -3.37 10.61
CA GLU A 248 8.09 -3.04 11.96
C GLU A 248 7.95 -1.51 12.15
N ILE A 249 8.93 -0.74 11.68
CA ILE A 249 8.94 0.73 11.77
C ILE A 249 7.72 1.31 11.06
N VAL A 250 7.51 0.93 9.80
CA VAL A 250 6.36 1.42 9.02
C VAL A 250 5.05 0.92 9.62
N GLY A 251 4.95 -0.37 9.97
CA GLY A 251 3.77 -0.95 10.56
C GLY A 251 3.34 -0.25 11.85
N ASN A 252 4.26 -0.06 12.80
CA ASN A 252 3.96 0.61 14.06
C ASN A 252 3.61 2.10 13.86
N THR A 253 4.29 2.79 12.94
CA THR A 253 3.96 4.18 12.61
C THR A 253 2.55 4.29 12.05
N MET A 254 2.16 3.41 11.13
CA MET A 254 0.82 3.43 10.53
C MET A 254 -0.27 3.00 11.51
N LEU A 255 0.00 2.09 12.46
CA LEU A 255 -0.93 1.81 13.55
C LEU A 255 -1.15 3.03 14.44
N GLU A 256 -0.09 3.81 14.71
CA GLU A 256 -0.20 5.07 15.47
C GLU A 256 -0.94 6.16 14.65
N VAL A 257 -0.80 6.17 13.32
CA VAL A 257 -1.61 7.01 12.43
C VAL A 257 -3.09 6.66 12.59
N LEU A 258 -3.46 5.37 12.50
CA LEU A 258 -4.83 4.92 12.71
C LEU A 258 -5.37 5.34 14.08
N HIS A 259 -4.55 5.19 15.13
CA HIS A 259 -4.92 5.64 16.47
C HIS A 259 -5.22 7.15 16.53
N THR A 260 -4.47 7.96 15.79
CA THR A 260 -4.72 9.42 15.70
C THR A 260 -6.11 9.72 15.12
N PHE A 261 -6.56 8.98 14.11
CA PHE A 261 -7.91 9.13 13.54
C PHE A 261 -9.02 8.60 14.42
N ASP A 262 -8.70 7.70 15.34
CA ASP A 262 -9.68 7.19 16.31
C ASP A 262 -9.94 8.17 17.47
N GLN A 263 -9.05 9.15 17.71
CA GLN A 263 -9.22 10.15 18.75
C GLN A 263 -10.29 11.20 18.39
N PRO A 264 -10.97 11.81 19.37
CA PRO A 264 -11.82 12.96 19.13
C PRO A 264 -11.00 14.13 18.54
N PRO A 265 -11.57 14.91 17.60
CA PRO A 265 -10.90 16.09 17.06
C PRO A 265 -10.49 17.07 18.18
N GLY A 266 -9.23 17.48 18.22
CA GLY A 266 -8.74 18.56 19.09
C GLY A 266 -8.18 18.12 20.45
N LEU A 267 -8.09 16.84 20.76
CA LEU A 267 -7.32 16.40 21.93
C LEU A 267 -5.83 16.24 21.53
N PRO A 268 -4.88 16.80 22.30
CA PRO A 268 -3.49 16.44 22.12
C PRO A 268 -3.35 14.94 22.42
N VAL A 269 -2.78 14.18 21.49
CA VAL A 269 -2.53 12.75 21.69
C VAL A 269 -1.52 12.61 22.81
N VAL A 270 -1.99 12.19 23.97
CA VAL A 270 -1.12 11.95 25.13
C VAL A 270 -0.30 10.71 24.84
N ALA A 271 1.03 10.85 24.87
CA ALA A 271 1.94 9.73 24.75
C ALA A 271 1.64 8.74 25.90
N THR A 272 1.06 7.59 25.58
CA THR A 272 1.02 6.47 26.51
C THR A 272 2.45 5.94 26.60
N ARG A 273 3.12 6.23 27.72
CA ARG A 273 4.41 5.57 28.04
C ARG A 273 4.16 4.07 28.24
N PRO A 274 5.17 3.26 27.83
CA PRO A 274 5.13 1.80 28.04
C PRO A 274 5.10 1.44 29.52
#